data_7cded086974d35a4936910ab28665d90
#
_entry.id   7cded086974d35a4936910ab28665d90
#
_cell.length_a   1.000
_cell.length_b   1.000
_cell.length_c   1.000
_cell.angle_alpha   90.00
_cell.angle_beta   90.00
_cell.angle_gamma   90.00
#
_symmetry.space_group_name_H-M   'P 1'
#
loop_
_entity.id
_entity.type
_entity.pdbx_description
1 polymer ?
#
loop_
_entity_poly.entity_id
_entity_poly.type
_entity_poly.pdbx_seq_one_letter_code
_entity_poly.pdbx_strand_id
1 'polypeptide(L)'
;MNFAIIAAGEGSRLRKEGFDKPKPMVRLEGEMLVERLIRIFKDNGAESINIIINSQSPQLEAFLIDLKAREPLLNLIIKSTPSSAHSFYSILENIGFENKELCLTTVDTIFDEEVFKEYISAFVADKTLDALMATTSYVDDEKPLWVSADDEGMIKEYSSEQRSPRPLVSGGIYCLRAKALSVAKSAMEQNVSRMRNYQQMLVEKGCKVKSFEFAKILDIDHVGDIDKAKAFLEIGKRRVLFVERAKRFSLSCEQKDERLFDNICSSLRAEGIRLTTVCEDDLEKVNPLSFDLILSMARSEKALDILSNCETAGIRVVNSVKGSRNCFRESMNELLRQSGVMNPRFIITDDRKKKIKGRDNKTDSRFDFPLQEGVWVKRADFQTETKDDVVFCKDSTSLDKAVETLNRRGIDKVLICEHIVGRLVKLYRISGTPFCECFVPSEDKFGESLQQTTDVPDLDRAKLVSLSDKVAEVLGLEVFGMDIIENEKGECYVIDVNDFPSFSNYSQEAAKHICNKTLSLCKEVKR
;
A
#
# COMPACT_ATOMS: atom_id res chain seq x y z
N MET A 1 -8.92 -32.86 -2.75
CA MET A 1 -8.05 -32.80 -1.57
C MET A 1 -8.92 -32.82 -0.31
N ASN A 2 -8.44 -33.42 0.80
CA ASN A 2 -9.14 -33.35 2.10
C ASN A 2 -8.85 -32.03 2.79
N PHE A 3 -9.85 -31.51 3.51
CA PHE A 3 -9.68 -30.33 4.35
C PHE A 3 -10.03 -30.67 5.82
N ALA A 4 -9.42 -29.95 6.75
CA ALA A 4 -9.66 -30.12 8.17
C ALA A 4 -9.74 -28.80 8.93
N ILE A 5 -10.65 -28.75 9.90
CA ILE A 5 -10.87 -27.59 10.78
C ILE A 5 -10.70 -28.02 12.23
N ILE A 6 -9.74 -27.42 12.93
CA ILE A 6 -9.61 -27.55 14.38
C ILE A 6 -10.52 -26.53 15.04
N ALA A 7 -11.60 -27.00 15.63
CA ALA A 7 -12.60 -26.18 16.34
C ALA A 7 -12.85 -26.66 17.77
N ALA A 8 -11.93 -27.46 18.35
CA ALA A 8 -12.07 -28.04 19.68
C ALA A 8 -11.56 -27.13 20.82
N GLY A 9 -11.13 -25.92 20.53
CA GLY A 9 -10.69 -24.94 21.53
C GLY A 9 -11.85 -24.44 22.40
N GLU A 10 -11.57 -24.19 23.68
CA GLU A 10 -12.59 -23.74 24.63
C GLU A 10 -13.07 -22.29 24.43
N GLY A 11 -12.30 -21.47 23.70
CA GLY A 11 -12.59 -20.02 23.51
C GLY A 11 -12.65 -19.25 24.84
N SER A 12 -11.83 -19.64 25.82
CA SER A 12 -11.90 -19.15 27.20
C SER A 12 -11.63 -17.63 27.30
N ARG A 13 -10.83 -17.03 26.41
CA ARG A 13 -10.57 -15.58 26.38
C ARG A 13 -11.82 -14.81 25.97
N LEU A 14 -12.44 -15.15 24.84
CA LEU A 14 -13.70 -14.55 24.38
C LEU A 14 -14.81 -14.66 25.43
N ARG A 15 -14.93 -15.84 26.08
CA ARG A 15 -15.92 -16.07 27.13
C ARG A 15 -15.69 -15.15 28.34
N LYS A 16 -14.44 -14.93 28.77
CA LYS A 16 -14.09 -13.99 29.84
C LYS A 16 -14.45 -12.54 29.52
N GLU A 17 -14.47 -12.19 28.23
CA GLU A 17 -14.87 -10.87 27.73
C GLU A 17 -16.37 -10.74 27.44
N GLY A 18 -17.19 -11.73 27.86
CA GLY A 18 -18.65 -11.67 27.77
C GLY A 18 -19.25 -12.25 26.48
N PHE A 19 -18.47 -12.97 25.68
CA PHE A 19 -18.98 -13.64 24.50
C PHE A 19 -19.51 -15.05 24.88
N ASP A 20 -20.84 -15.22 24.93
CA ASP A 20 -21.48 -16.43 25.46
C ASP A 20 -21.54 -17.63 24.51
N LYS A 21 -21.21 -17.45 23.22
CA LYS A 21 -21.28 -18.53 22.22
C LYS A 21 -19.93 -19.21 22.04
N PRO A 22 -19.90 -20.49 21.61
CA PRO A 22 -18.65 -21.14 21.18
C PRO A 22 -17.94 -20.33 20.08
N LYS A 23 -16.60 -20.25 20.13
CA LYS A 23 -15.79 -19.50 19.16
C LYS A 23 -16.14 -19.78 17.69
N PRO A 24 -16.38 -21.05 17.25
CA PRO A 24 -16.78 -21.35 15.88
C PRO A 24 -18.11 -20.69 15.44
N MET A 25 -18.94 -20.24 16.38
CA MET A 25 -20.23 -19.57 16.13
C MET A 25 -20.12 -18.04 16.14
N VAL A 26 -18.93 -17.47 16.28
CA VAL A 26 -18.70 -16.03 16.04
C VAL A 26 -19.12 -15.70 14.62
N ARG A 27 -19.83 -14.57 14.42
CA ARG A 27 -20.29 -14.15 13.09
C ARG A 27 -19.49 -12.97 12.57
N LEU A 28 -19.01 -13.13 11.37
CA LEU A 28 -18.44 -12.06 10.53
C LEU A 28 -19.40 -11.85 9.36
N GLU A 29 -19.91 -10.63 9.20
CA GLU A 29 -20.83 -10.27 8.10
C GLU A 29 -22.06 -11.21 7.97
N GLY A 30 -22.52 -11.74 9.09
CA GLY A 30 -23.69 -12.64 9.12
C GLY A 30 -23.37 -14.13 9.00
N GLU A 31 -22.18 -14.52 8.54
CA GLU A 31 -21.73 -15.91 8.40
C GLU A 31 -20.92 -16.35 9.63
N MET A 32 -21.14 -17.56 10.18
CA MET A 32 -20.33 -18.08 11.27
C MET A 32 -18.94 -18.49 10.79
N LEU A 33 -17.91 -18.41 11.64
CA LEU A 33 -16.53 -18.79 11.29
C LEU A 33 -16.46 -20.20 10.70
N VAL A 34 -17.18 -21.14 11.29
CA VAL A 34 -17.22 -22.52 10.80
C VAL A 34 -17.92 -22.64 9.45
N GLU A 35 -19.03 -21.92 9.23
CA GLU A 35 -19.73 -21.87 7.93
C GLU A 35 -18.84 -21.28 6.85
N ARG A 36 -18.14 -20.19 7.17
CA ARG A 36 -17.20 -19.53 6.28
C ARG A 36 -16.11 -20.48 5.79
N LEU A 37 -15.45 -21.21 6.68
CA LEU A 37 -14.40 -22.16 6.29
C LEU A 37 -14.95 -23.32 5.46
N ILE A 38 -16.14 -23.84 5.80
CA ILE A 38 -16.80 -24.91 5.02
C ILE A 38 -17.05 -24.41 3.60
N ARG A 39 -17.60 -23.21 3.41
CA ARG A 39 -17.83 -22.59 2.10
C ARG A 39 -16.53 -22.43 1.34
N ILE A 40 -15.52 -21.82 1.94
CA ILE A 40 -14.21 -21.62 1.31
C ILE A 40 -13.60 -22.94 0.85
N PHE A 41 -13.68 -23.98 1.65
CA PHE A 41 -13.12 -25.29 1.30
C PHE A 41 -13.89 -25.96 0.15
N LYS A 42 -15.22 -25.84 0.12
CA LYS A 42 -16.04 -26.29 -1.02
C LYS A 42 -15.66 -25.57 -2.31
N ASP A 43 -15.50 -24.24 -2.23
CA ASP A 43 -15.12 -23.40 -3.38
C ASP A 43 -13.71 -23.73 -3.90
N ASN A 44 -12.87 -24.36 -3.05
CA ASN A 44 -11.52 -24.83 -3.41
C ASN A 44 -11.42 -26.36 -3.65
N GLY A 45 -12.53 -27.00 -4.00
CA GLY A 45 -12.57 -28.39 -4.45
C GLY A 45 -12.36 -29.43 -3.35
N ALA A 46 -12.97 -29.22 -2.18
CA ALA A 46 -12.92 -30.20 -1.09
C ALA A 46 -13.55 -31.52 -1.51
N GLU A 47 -12.83 -32.62 -1.30
CA GLU A 47 -13.36 -33.99 -1.40
C GLU A 47 -13.96 -34.45 -0.06
N SER A 48 -13.41 -33.96 1.04
CA SER A 48 -13.98 -34.10 2.38
C SER A 48 -13.59 -32.91 3.26
N ILE A 49 -14.45 -32.58 4.23
CA ILE A 49 -14.21 -31.55 5.24
C ILE A 49 -14.36 -32.19 6.62
N ASN A 50 -13.26 -32.27 7.35
CA ASN A 50 -13.20 -32.94 8.64
C ASN A 50 -13.12 -31.91 9.75
N ILE A 51 -14.13 -31.85 10.61
CA ILE A 51 -14.22 -30.88 11.69
C ILE A 51 -14.13 -31.59 13.03
N ILE A 52 -13.18 -31.17 13.87
CA ILE A 52 -13.12 -31.61 15.25
C ILE A 52 -13.63 -30.52 16.18
N ILE A 53 -14.58 -30.85 17.03
CA ILE A 53 -15.17 -29.96 18.06
C ILE A 53 -15.01 -30.54 19.45
N ASN A 54 -15.06 -29.64 20.44
CA ASN A 54 -15.07 -30.01 21.83
C ASN A 54 -16.42 -30.61 22.23
N SER A 55 -16.42 -31.72 22.96
CA SER A 55 -17.65 -32.38 23.48
C SER A 55 -18.44 -31.56 24.50
N GLN A 56 -17.90 -30.43 24.96
CA GLN A 56 -18.57 -29.52 25.90
C GLN A 56 -19.31 -28.35 25.20
N SER A 57 -19.51 -28.41 23.89
CA SER A 57 -20.19 -27.36 23.13
C SER A 57 -21.49 -27.84 22.47
N PRO A 58 -22.54 -28.13 23.24
CA PRO A 58 -23.77 -28.76 22.72
C PRO A 58 -24.50 -27.94 21.67
N GLN A 59 -24.42 -26.60 21.74
CA GLN A 59 -25.02 -25.73 20.72
C GLN A 59 -24.33 -25.88 19.36
N LEU A 60 -22.97 -25.92 19.35
CA LEU A 60 -22.19 -26.12 18.13
C LEU A 60 -22.39 -27.55 17.60
N GLU A 61 -22.42 -28.54 18.47
CA GLU A 61 -22.66 -29.93 18.13
C GLU A 61 -24.00 -30.11 17.41
N ALA A 62 -25.10 -29.61 18.00
CA ALA A 62 -26.42 -29.66 17.39
C ALA A 62 -26.47 -28.96 16.01
N PHE A 63 -25.84 -27.81 15.90
CA PHE A 63 -25.73 -27.08 14.63
C PHE A 63 -24.99 -27.89 13.56
N LEU A 64 -23.84 -28.48 13.90
CA LEU A 64 -23.01 -29.22 12.94
C LEU A 64 -23.61 -30.58 12.57
N ILE A 65 -24.37 -31.21 13.46
CA ILE A 65 -25.15 -32.44 13.15
C ILE A 65 -26.23 -32.11 12.10
N ASP A 66 -26.98 -31.02 12.28
CA ASP A 66 -27.99 -30.58 11.32
C ASP A 66 -27.34 -30.18 9.97
N LEU A 67 -26.20 -29.47 10.01
CA LEU A 67 -25.47 -29.11 8.81
C LEU A 67 -24.93 -30.34 8.05
N LYS A 68 -24.38 -31.33 8.77
CA LYS A 68 -23.90 -32.61 8.19
C LYS A 68 -24.99 -33.37 7.44
N ALA A 69 -26.21 -33.29 7.89
CA ALA A 69 -27.35 -33.95 7.21
C ALA A 69 -27.58 -33.35 5.79
N ARG A 70 -27.15 -32.11 5.58
CA ARG A 70 -27.31 -31.38 4.29
C ARG A 70 -26.01 -31.26 3.48
N GLU A 71 -24.88 -31.51 4.12
CA GLU A 71 -23.54 -31.37 3.52
C GLU A 71 -22.79 -32.72 3.55
N PRO A 72 -22.88 -33.52 2.48
CA PRO A 72 -22.30 -34.89 2.45
C PRO A 72 -20.77 -34.92 2.61
N LEU A 73 -20.09 -33.83 2.28
CA LEU A 73 -18.63 -33.72 2.41
C LEU A 73 -18.16 -33.57 3.87
N LEU A 74 -19.10 -33.26 4.80
CA LEU A 74 -18.77 -32.94 6.18
C LEU A 74 -18.65 -34.19 7.05
N ASN A 75 -17.48 -34.35 7.68
CA ASN A 75 -17.22 -35.35 8.72
C ASN A 75 -17.02 -34.65 10.06
N LEU A 76 -17.83 -35.03 11.06
CA LEU A 76 -17.78 -34.43 12.38
C LEU A 76 -17.12 -35.37 13.37
N ILE A 77 -16.14 -34.88 14.13
CA ILE A 77 -15.43 -35.56 15.20
C ILE A 77 -15.74 -34.79 16.49
N ILE A 78 -16.37 -35.45 17.47
CA ILE A 78 -16.73 -34.86 18.77
C ILE A 78 -15.77 -35.41 19.81
N LYS A 79 -14.74 -34.64 20.17
CA LYS A 79 -13.70 -35.09 21.10
C LYS A 79 -13.00 -33.91 21.75
N SER A 80 -13.03 -33.84 23.08
CA SER A 80 -12.20 -32.89 23.83
C SER A 80 -10.73 -33.34 23.77
N THR A 81 -9.85 -32.46 23.43
CA THR A 81 -8.42 -32.74 23.28
C THR A 81 -7.59 -31.76 24.10
N PRO A 82 -6.39 -32.17 24.60
CA PRO A 82 -5.56 -31.29 25.44
C PRO A 82 -4.91 -30.12 24.67
N SER A 83 -4.82 -30.21 23.33
CA SER A 83 -4.20 -29.18 22.51
C SER A 83 -4.58 -29.30 21.04
N SER A 84 -4.25 -28.29 20.24
CA SER A 84 -4.45 -28.28 18.77
C SER A 84 -3.71 -29.43 18.07
N ALA A 85 -2.52 -29.83 18.54
CA ALA A 85 -1.81 -30.98 18.02
C ALA A 85 -2.57 -32.29 18.24
N HIS A 86 -3.13 -32.49 19.43
CA HIS A 86 -3.98 -33.68 19.71
C HIS A 86 -5.28 -33.66 18.88
N SER A 87 -5.85 -32.50 18.62
CA SER A 87 -6.98 -32.37 17.70
C SER A 87 -6.58 -32.80 16.28
N PHE A 88 -5.43 -32.36 15.81
CA PHE A 88 -4.89 -32.76 14.52
C PHE A 88 -4.67 -34.28 14.42
N TYR A 89 -4.06 -34.90 15.44
CA TYR A 89 -3.86 -36.35 15.48
C TYR A 89 -5.19 -37.11 15.47
N SER A 90 -6.20 -36.62 16.21
CA SER A 90 -7.53 -37.23 16.19
C SER A 90 -8.23 -37.13 14.84
N ILE A 91 -7.99 -36.07 14.08
CA ILE A 91 -8.43 -35.98 12.68
C ILE A 91 -7.73 -37.04 11.84
N LEU A 92 -6.39 -37.17 11.96
CA LEU A 92 -5.61 -38.14 11.19
C LEU A 92 -5.97 -39.59 11.52
N GLU A 93 -6.30 -39.92 12.77
CA GLU A 93 -6.82 -41.24 13.17
C GLU A 93 -8.12 -41.59 12.42
N ASN A 94 -8.98 -40.58 12.15
CA ASN A 94 -10.23 -40.76 11.43
C ASN A 94 -10.06 -40.91 9.91
N ILE A 95 -9.17 -40.10 9.29
CA ILE A 95 -9.01 -40.06 7.83
C ILE A 95 -7.90 -40.95 7.31
N GLY A 96 -7.03 -41.49 8.20
CA GLY A 96 -5.83 -42.23 7.90
C GLY A 96 -4.61 -41.35 7.60
N PHE A 97 -3.42 -41.89 7.89
CA PHE A 97 -2.13 -41.18 7.71
C PHE A 97 -1.54 -41.37 6.29
N GLU A 98 -2.09 -42.27 5.49
CA GLU A 98 -1.48 -42.67 4.23
C GLU A 98 -2.18 -42.07 3.01
N ASN A 99 -1.39 -41.69 2.03
CA ASN A 99 -1.78 -41.34 0.65
C ASN A 99 -2.80 -40.22 0.46
N LYS A 100 -2.91 -39.26 1.39
CA LYS A 100 -3.88 -38.17 1.24
C LYS A 100 -3.20 -36.80 1.35
N GLU A 101 -3.61 -35.89 0.50
CA GLU A 101 -3.33 -34.46 0.64
C GLU A 101 -4.33 -33.86 1.61
N LEU A 102 -3.85 -33.11 2.59
CA LEU A 102 -4.66 -32.48 3.63
C LEU A 102 -4.33 -31.01 3.74
N CYS A 103 -5.34 -30.13 3.69
CA CYS A 103 -5.23 -28.74 4.14
C CYS A 103 -5.88 -28.61 5.52
N LEU A 104 -5.13 -28.12 6.50
CA LEU A 104 -5.53 -27.98 7.89
C LEU A 104 -5.48 -26.52 8.33
N THR A 105 -6.50 -26.03 9.06
CA THR A 105 -6.47 -24.74 9.74
C THR A 105 -7.24 -24.77 11.05
N THR A 106 -7.08 -23.73 11.87
CA THR A 106 -7.94 -23.49 13.03
C THR A 106 -9.18 -22.69 12.62
N VAL A 107 -10.27 -22.80 13.38
CA VAL A 107 -11.56 -22.20 13.02
C VAL A 107 -11.58 -20.67 13.09
N ASP A 108 -10.65 -20.11 13.81
CA ASP A 108 -10.50 -18.67 14.10
C ASP A 108 -9.56 -17.92 13.15
N THR A 109 -8.91 -18.63 12.25
CA THR A 109 -7.97 -18.06 11.30
C THR A 109 -8.70 -17.33 10.18
N ILE A 110 -8.47 -16.04 10.04
CA ILE A 110 -9.08 -15.15 9.05
C ILE A 110 -8.03 -14.75 8.03
N PHE A 111 -8.34 -14.93 6.75
CA PHE A 111 -7.46 -14.68 5.61
C PHE A 111 -8.27 -14.23 4.39
N ASP A 112 -7.58 -13.69 3.36
CA ASP A 112 -8.17 -13.36 2.07
C ASP A 112 -8.48 -14.65 1.29
N GLU A 113 -9.72 -14.78 0.79
CA GLU A 113 -10.23 -15.99 0.13
C GLU A 113 -9.61 -16.21 -1.25
N GLU A 114 -9.30 -15.15 -1.99
CA GLU A 114 -8.65 -15.27 -3.31
C GLU A 114 -7.19 -15.71 -3.14
N VAL A 115 -6.47 -15.13 -2.17
CA VAL A 115 -5.10 -15.55 -1.83
C VAL A 115 -5.08 -17.01 -1.35
N PHE A 116 -6.11 -17.44 -0.60
CA PHE A 116 -6.24 -18.84 -0.22
C PHE A 116 -6.42 -19.77 -1.43
N LYS A 117 -7.18 -19.36 -2.44
CA LYS A 117 -7.33 -20.09 -3.70
C LYS A 117 -5.98 -20.22 -4.45
N GLU A 118 -5.19 -19.15 -4.46
CA GLU A 118 -3.84 -19.17 -5.01
C GLU A 118 -2.93 -20.12 -4.23
N TYR A 119 -3.00 -20.10 -2.90
CA TYR A 119 -2.27 -20.97 -1.99
C TYR A 119 -2.57 -22.46 -2.27
N ILE A 120 -3.86 -22.82 -2.38
CA ILE A 120 -4.27 -24.19 -2.73
C ILE A 120 -3.77 -24.57 -4.13
N SER A 121 -3.91 -23.67 -5.10
CA SER A 121 -3.46 -23.89 -6.48
C SER A 121 -1.95 -24.10 -6.55
N ALA A 122 -1.16 -23.32 -5.81
CA ALA A 122 0.30 -23.46 -5.72
C ALA A 122 0.69 -24.83 -5.14
N PHE A 123 0.03 -25.29 -4.07
CA PHE A 123 0.28 -26.59 -3.49
C PHE A 123 -0.07 -27.72 -4.46
N VAL A 124 -1.22 -27.63 -5.14
CA VAL A 124 -1.66 -28.66 -6.10
C VAL A 124 -0.70 -28.74 -7.30
N ALA A 125 -0.19 -27.61 -7.77
CA ALA A 125 0.71 -27.54 -8.92
C ALA A 125 2.11 -28.10 -8.61
N ASP A 126 2.69 -27.81 -7.46
CA ASP A 126 4.03 -28.28 -7.10
C ASP A 126 3.98 -29.60 -6.33
N LYS A 127 4.06 -30.70 -7.07
CA LYS A 127 4.05 -32.06 -6.50
C LYS A 127 5.36 -32.45 -5.79
N THR A 128 6.39 -31.62 -5.82
CA THR A 128 7.69 -31.91 -5.17
C THR A 128 7.69 -31.55 -3.70
N LEU A 129 6.76 -30.70 -3.25
CA LEU A 129 6.63 -30.27 -1.86
C LEU A 129 6.01 -31.35 -0.98
N ASP A 130 6.56 -31.54 0.21
CA ASP A 130 5.94 -32.37 1.25
C ASP A 130 4.93 -31.54 2.06
N ALA A 131 5.16 -30.23 2.19
CA ALA A 131 4.27 -29.30 2.86
C ALA A 131 4.37 -27.89 2.26
N LEU A 132 3.24 -27.17 2.26
CA LEU A 132 3.16 -25.73 2.01
C LEU A 132 2.55 -25.07 3.23
N MET A 133 3.25 -24.09 3.79
CA MET A 133 2.85 -23.39 5.03
C MET A 133 2.46 -21.96 4.72
N ALA A 134 1.28 -21.55 5.17
CA ALA A 134 0.93 -20.13 5.14
C ALA A 134 1.80 -19.36 6.14
N THR A 135 2.36 -18.26 5.67
CA THR A 135 3.14 -17.32 6.47
C THR A 135 2.64 -15.91 6.25
N THR A 136 2.96 -15.01 7.16
CA THR A 136 2.63 -13.58 7.01
C THR A 136 3.72 -12.74 7.65
N SER A 137 3.94 -11.54 7.13
CA SER A 137 4.77 -10.51 7.76
C SER A 137 3.98 -9.67 8.78
N TYR A 138 2.66 -9.82 8.85
CA TYR A 138 1.81 -9.20 9.86
C TYR A 138 1.90 -9.95 11.18
N VAL A 139 2.35 -9.28 12.24
CA VAL A 139 2.56 -9.88 13.57
C VAL A 139 1.64 -9.20 14.58
N ASP A 140 0.59 -9.89 15.02
CA ASP A 140 -0.35 -9.46 16.07
C ASP A 140 -0.42 -10.49 17.24
N ASP A 141 0.35 -11.59 17.17
CA ASP A 141 0.43 -12.61 18.22
C ASP A 141 1.45 -12.21 19.30
N GLU A 142 1.08 -12.39 20.57
CA GLU A 142 1.97 -12.19 21.72
C GLU A 142 3.18 -13.14 21.72
N LYS A 143 3.07 -14.30 21.07
CA LYS A 143 4.09 -15.34 21.01
C LYS A 143 4.21 -15.91 19.60
N PRO A 144 4.63 -15.11 18.62
CA PRO A 144 4.70 -15.54 17.23
C PRO A 144 5.67 -16.70 17.07
N LEU A 145 5.37 -17.57 16.08
CA LEU A 145 6.31 -18.57 15.62
C LEU A 145 6.99 -18.03 14.37
N TRP A 146 8.23 -17.57 14.55
CA TRP A 146 9.03 -17.01 13.47
C TRP A 146 9.48 -18.07 12.47
N VAL A 147 9.51 -17.71 11.19
CA VAL A 147 9.87 -18.56 10.07
C VAL A 147 11.09 -18.00 9.37
N SER A 148 12.12 -18.79 9.22
CA SER A 148 13.29 -18.47 8.38
C SER A 148 13.23 -19.31 7.09
N ALA A 149 13.15 -18.65 5.95
CA ALA A 149 13.14 -19.28 4.62
C ALA A 149 14.28 -18.73 3.76
N ASP A 150 14.70 -19.50 2.76
CA ASP A 150 15.65 -19.04 1.74
C ASP A 150 14.95 -18.20 0.66
N ASP A 151 15.71 -17.74 -0.33
CA ASP A 151 15.22 -16.89 -1.43
C ASP A 151 14.19 -17.59 -2.33
N GLU A 152 14.17 -18.93 -2.33
CA GLU A 152 13.16 -19.76 -3.04
C GLU A 152 11.90 -20.00 -2.19
N GLY A 153 11.88 -19.50 -0.94
CA GLY A 153 10.81 -19.66 0.02
C GLY A 153 10.83 -20.99 0.78
N MET A 154 11.91 -21.79 0.66
CA MET A 154 12.04 -23.05 1.39
C MET A 154 12.36 -22.78 2.86
N ILE A 155 11.51 -23.27 3.76
CA ILE A 155 11.65 -23.06 5.21
C ILE A 155 12.83 -23.87 5.74
N LYS A 156 13.72 -23.19 6.45
CA LYS A 156 14.92 -23.76 7.07
C LYS A 156 14.78 -23.94 8.58
N GLU A 157 14.02 -23.06 9.23
CA GLU A 157 13.90 -23.05 10.70
C GLU A 157 12.60 -22.40 11.14
N TYR A 158 12.05 -22.88 12.25
CA TYR A 158 11.04 -22.19 13.05
C TYR A 158 11.66 -21.80 14.40
N SER A 159 11.39 -20.59 14.88
CA SER A 159 11.98 -20.05 16.11
C SER A 159 10.96 -19.28 16.95
N SER A 160 11.19 -19.22 18.27
CA SER A 160 10.48 -18.29 19.16
C SER A 160 11.01 -16.85 19.09
N GLU A 161 12.14 -16.64 18.41
CA GLU A 161 12.80 -15.35 18.25
C GLU A 161 12.98 -15.03 16.77
N GLN A 162 12.84 -13.76 16.40
CA GLN A 162 13.11 -13.32 15.04
C GLN A 162 14.61 -13.42 14.73
N ARG A 163 14.97 -14.28 13.78
CA ARG A 163 16.36 -14.49 13.34
C ARG A 163 16.61 -14.09 11.89
N SER A 164 15.55 -13.98 11.09
CA SER A 164 15.62 -13.56 9.68
C SER A 164 15.47 -12.04 9.55
N PRO A 165 16.21 -11.38 8.62
CA PRO A 165 15.99 -9.97 8.29
C PRO A 165 14.60 -9.73 7.71
N ARG A 166 13.98 -10.74 7.08
CA ARG A 166 12.59 -10.72 6.64
C ARG A 166 11.70 -11.34 7.73
N PRO A 167 10.90 -10.56 8.46
CA PRO A 167 10.08 -11.06 9.54
C PRO A 167 8.86 -11.82 8.98
N LEU A 168 8.90 -13.14 8.98
CA LEU A 168 7.76 -13.99 8.66
C LEU A 168 7.36 -14.80 9.89
N VAL A 169 6.06 -14.97 10.09
CA VAL A 169 5.48 -15.80 11.13
C VAL A 169 4.54 -16.85 10.53
N SER A 170 4.37 -17.98 11.21
CA SER A 170 3.45 -19.04 10.82
C SER A 170 2.00 -18.57 10.94
N GLY A 171 1.21 -18.70 9.86
CA GLY A 171 -0.17 -18.23 9.77
C GLY A 171 -1.24 -19.29 10.12
N GLY A 172 -0.87 -20.46 10.66
CA GLY A 172 -1.87 -21.44 11.13
C GLY A 172 -2.61 -22.22 10.05
N ILE A 173 -2.18 -22.14 8.77
CA ILE A 173 -2.75 -22.92 7.66
C ILE A 173 -1.67 -23.80 7.06
N TYR A 174 -1.96 -25.09 6.91
CA TYR A 174 -0.98 -26.11 6.53
C TYR A 174 -1.52 -27.01 5.41
N CYS A 175 -0.86 -27.05 4.27
CA CYS A 175 -1.08 -28.10 3.27
C CYS A 175 0.00 -29.16 3.40
N LEU A 176 -0.41 -30.42 3.55
CA LEU A 176 0.46 -31.55 3.92
C LEU A 176 0.25 -32.74 2.98
N ARG A 177 1.35 -33.40 2.55
CA ARG A 177 1.34 -34.66 1.81
C ARG A 177 1.82 -35.84 2.66
N ALA A 178 1.79 -37.01 2.10
CA ALA A 178 2.07 -38.30 2.77
C ALA A 178 3.33 -38.29 3.67
N LYS A 179 4.45 -37.72 3.22
CA LYS A 179 5.67 -37.65 4.03
C LYS A 179 5.50 -36.76 5.27
N ALA A 180 4.88 -35.59 5.12
CA ALA A 180 4.57 -34.70 6.24
C ALA A 180 3.56 -35.36 7.21
N LEU A 181 2.54 -36.07 6.68
CA LEU A 181 1.58 -36.81 7.49
C LEU A 181 2.24 -37.99 8.24
N SER A 182 3.26 -38.64 7.67
CA SER A 182 4.04 -39.67 8.39
C SER A 182 4.84 -39.09 9.55
N VAL A 183 5.35 -37.83 9.39
CA VAL A 183 5.98 -37.12 10.52
C VAL A 183 4.96 -36.81 11.61
N ALA A 184 3.70 -36.48 11.27
CA ALA A 184 2.65 -36.27 12.25
C ALA A 184 2.36 -37.53 13.07
N LYS A 185 2.39 -38.71 12.44
CA LYS A 185 2.29 -39.99 13.14
C LYS A 185 3.42 -40.16 14.16
N SER A 186 4.66 -39.91 13.74
CA SER A 186 5.83 -39.96 14.64
C SER A 186 5.75 -38.95 15.76
N ALA A 187 5.23 -37.74 15.49
CA ALA A 187 5.02 -36.70 16.49
C ALA A 187 3.96 -37.13 17.52
N MET A 188 2.90 -37.77 17.10
CA MET A 188 1.87 -38.34 17.98
C MET A 188 2.47 -39.42 18.89
N GLU A 189 3.24 -40.37 18.35
CA GLU A 189 3.91 -41.45 19.09
C GLU A 189 4.90 -40.89 20.13
N GLN A 190 5.52 -39.72 19.87
CA GLN A 190 6.41 -39.01 20.76
C GLN A 190 5.70 -38.05 21.71
N ASN A 191 4.38 -38.04 21.76
CA ASN A 191 3.56 -37.14 22.59
C ASN A 191 3.84 -35.64 22.36
N VAL A 192 4.13 -35.23 21.12
CA VAL A 192 4.31 -33.82 20.76
C VAL A 192 2.97 -33.09 20.89
N SER A 193 2.89 -32.15 21.83
CA SER A 193 1.64 -31.52 22.23
C SER A 193 1.36 -30.16 21.59
N ARG A 194 2.32 -29.61 20.82
CA ARG A 194 2.18 -28.28 20.19
C ARG A 194 2.41 -28.34 18.69
N MET A 195 1.55 -27.69 17.91
CA MET A 195 1.69 -27.58 16.45
C MET A 195 3.03 -26.95 16.03
N ARG A 196 3.53 -25.97 16.78
CA ARG A 196 4.88 -25.38 16.52
C ARG A 196 6.00 -26.40 16.56
N ASN A 197 5.94 -27.38 17.45
CA ASN A 197 6.95 -28.43 17.55
C ASN A 197 6.83 -29.42 16.38
N TYR A 198 5.60 -29.71 15.94
CA TYR A 198 5.38 -30.50 14.71
C TYR A 198 5.94 -29.80 13.46
N GLN A 199 5.73 -28.48 13.32
CA GLN A 199 6.29 -27.71 12.21
C GLN A 199 7.82 -27.79 12.20
N GLN A 200 8.45 -27.66 13.36
CA GLN A 200 9.92 -27.80 13.49
C GLN A 200 10.37 -29.23 13.11
N MET A 201 9.64 -30.25 13.55
CA MET A 201 9.95 -31.65 13.19
C MET A 201 9.87 -31.91 11.69
N LEU A 202 9.02 -31.23 10.93
CA LEU A 202 8.98 -31.37 9.47
C LEU A 202 10.32 -31.01 8.84
N VAL A 203 10.90 -29.89 9.28
CA VAL A 203 12.23 -29.43 8.80
C VAL A 203 13.33 -30.41 9.25
N GLU A 204 13.35 -30.80 10.50
CA GLU A 204 14.34 -31.72 11.08
C GLU A 204 14.30 -33.13 10.43
N LYS A 205 13.12 -33.57 10.00
CA LYS A 205 12.95 -34.85 9.29
C LYS A 205 13.19 -34.72 7.79
N GLY A 206 13.68 -33.59 7.31
CA GLY A 206 14.03 -33.34 5.93
C GLY A 206 12.84 -33.35 4.97
N CYS A 207 11.66 -32.87 5.43
CA CYS A 207 10.55 -32.58 4.54
C CYS A 207 10.86 -31.34 3.70
N LYS A 208 10.42 -31.34 2.45
CA LYS A 208 10.43 -30.15 1.59
C LYS A 208 9.26 -29.26 1.98
N VAL A 209 9.53 -28.29 2.85
CA VAL A 209 8.54 -27.36 3.40
C VAL A 209 8.75 -25.99 2.77
N LYS A 210 7.73 -25.45 2.11
CA LYS A 210 7.77 -24.12 1.49
C LYS A 210 6.83 -23.16 2.20
N SER A 211 7.24 -21.91 2.28
CA SER A 211 6.45 -20.78 2.74
C SER A 211 5.61 -20.24 1.57
N PHE A 212 4.34 -19.91 1.85
CA PHE A 212 3.49 -19.10 0.99
C PHE A 212 3.00 -17.91 1.78
N GLU A 213 3.35 -16.72 1.33
CA GLU A 213 3.08 -15.50 2.10
C GLU A 213 1.69 -14.97 1.82
N PHE A 214 0.91 -14.82 2.89
CA PHE A 214 -0.31 -14.02 2.93
C PHE A 214 0.04 -12.63 3.44
N ALA A 215 -0.48 -11.59 2.83
CA ALA A 215 -0.28 -10.21 3.28
C ALA A 215 -0.68 -10.03 4.74
N LYS A 216 -1.81 -10.65 5.13
CA LYS A 216 -2.33 -10.60 6.50
C LYS A 216 -3.10 -11.87 6.83
N ILE A 217 -2.82 -12.42 8.00
CA ILE A 217 -3.61 -13.48 8.64
C ILE A 217 -3.92 -12.99 10.05
N LEU A 218 -5.17 -13.13 10.47
CA LEU A 218 -5.65 -12.74 11.79
C LEU A 218 -6.23 -13.93 12.51
N ASP A 219 -6.04 -13.98 13.82
CA ASP A 219 -6.72 -14.93 14.69
C ASP A 219 -7.73 -14.18 15.60
N ILE A 220 -8.91 -14.75 15.80
CA ILE A 220 -9.93 -14.18 16.66
C ILE A 220 -9.78 -14.75 18.06
N ASP A 221 -8.98 -14.14 18.91
CA ASP A 221 -8.78 -14.56 20.30
C ASP A 221 -9.53 -13.69 21.30
N HIS A 222 -9.76 -12.41 20.98
CA HIS A 222 -10.42 -11.40 21.80
C HIS A 222 -11.66 -10.81 21.08
N VAL A 223 -12.56 -10.18 21.83
CA VAL A 223 -13.75 -9.53 21.25
C VAL A 223 -13.33 -8.43 20.27
N GLY A 224 -12.26 -7.67 20.57
CA GLY A 224 -11.73 -6.64 19.68
C GLY A 224 -11.21 -7.18 18.35
N ASP A 225 -10.81 -8.45 18.25
CA ASP A 225 -10.33 -9.05 17.00
C ASP A 225 -11.48 -9.29 16.01
N ILE A 226 -12.72 -9.40 16.50
CA ILE A 226 -13.90 -9.51 15.64
C ILE A 226 -14.07 -8.26 14.77
N ASP A 227 -13.85 -7.08 15.34
CA ASP A 227 -13.97 -5.82 14.58
C ASP A 227 -12.77 -5.61 13.66
N LYS A 228 -11.55 -6.03 14.07
CA LYS A 228 -10.37 -6.07 13.19
C LYS A 228 -10.62 -7.01 11.98
N ALA A 229 -11.17 -8.20 12.23
CA ALA A 229 -11.47 -9.17 11.18
C ALA A 229 -12.53 -8.66 10.20
N LYS A 230 -13.62 -8.04 10.69
CA LYS A 230 -14.63 -7.40 9.83
C LYS A 230 -14.00 -6.30 8.97
N ALA A 231 -13.20 -5.42 9.57
CA ALA A 231 -12.54 -4.34 8.84
C ALA A 231 -11.60 -4.88 7.76
N PHE A 232 -10.85 -5.96 8.05
CA PHE A 232 -9.98 -6.62 7.08
C PHE A 232 -10.78 -7.24 5.92
N LEU A 233 -11.86 -7.95 6.19
CA LEU A 233 -12.70 -8.56 5.14
C LEU A 233 -13.39 -7.50 4.29
N GLU A 234 -13.85 -6.39 4.88
CA GLU A 234 -14.42 -5.26 4.13
C GLU A 234 -13.39 -4.60 3.21
N ILE A 235 -12.17 -4.36 3.71
CA ILE A 235 -11.08 -3.81 2.92
C ILE A 235 -10.67 -4.76 1.79
N GLY A 236 -10.63 -6.06 2.04
CA GLY A 236 -10.32 -7.08 1.03
C GLY A 236 -11.32 -7.14 -0.13
N LYS A 237 -12.50 -6.54 0.00
CA LYS A 237 -13.46 -6.37 -1.10
C LYS A 237 -13.14 -5.18 -1.99
N ARG A 238 -12.30 -4.24 -1.54
CA ARG A 238 -11.97 -3.00 -2.25
C ARG A 238 -10.93 -3.24 -3.32
N ARG A 239 -11.23 -2.77 -4.51
CA ARG A 239 -10.35 -2.83 -5.68
C ARG A 239 -9.76 -1.45 -5.92
N VAL A 240 -8.45 -1.34 -5.75
CA VAL A 240 -7.72 -0.09 -5.96
C VAL A 240 -6.84 -0.22 -7.19
N LEU A 241 -6.92 0.74 -8.10
CA LEU A 241 -5.97 0.90 -9.19
C LEU A 241 -4.90 1.90 -8.78
N PHE A 242 -3.62 1.55 -8.96
CA PHE A 242 -2.52 2.49 -8.80
C PHE A 242 -1.83 2.70 -10.15
N VAL A 243 -1.93 3.92 -10.66
CA VAL A 243 -1.36 4.33 -11.95
C VAL A 243 0.04 4.88 -11.71
N GLU A 244 1.03 4.16 -12.22
CA GLU A 244 2.43 4.53 -12.16
C GLU A 244 2.76 5.60 -13.21
N ARG A 245 3.64 6.54 -12.86
CA ARG A 245 4.18 7.55 -13.76
C ARG A 245 5.08 6.93 -14.82
N ALA A 246 4.95 7.33 -16.07
CA ALA A 246 5.87 6.90 -17.12
C ALA A 246 7.28 7.47 -16.88
N LYS A 247 8.31 6.66 -17.12
CA LYS A 247 9.72 6.98 -16.86
C LYS A 247 10.19 8.30 -17.50
N ARG A 248 9.64 8.67 -18.65
CA ARG A 248 9.95 9.95 -19.31
C ARG A 248 9.60 11.19 -18.49
N PHE A 249 8.70 11.08 -17.51
CA PHE A 249 8.34 12.16 -16.59
C PHE A 249 9.08 12.10 -15.24
N SER A 250 9.99 11.14 -15.06
CA SER A 250 10.77 10.93 -13.82
C SER A 250 12.25 11.23 -14.01
N LEU A 251 12.59 12.25 -14.81
CA LEU A 251 13.98 12.64 -15.10
C LEU A 251 14.76 12.84 -13.80
N SER A 252 15.87 12.11 -13.63
CA SER A 252 16.73 12.09 -12.43
C SER A 252 16.07 11.58 -11.12
N CYS A 253 14.80 11.17 -11.13
CA CYS A 253 14.06 10.68 -9.96
C CYS A 253 13.49 9.27 -10.15
N GLU A 254 13.79 8.56 -11.24
CA GLU A 254 13.21 7.26 -11.60
C GLU A 254 13.29 6.26 -10.44
N GLN A 255 14.46 6.02 -9.88
CA GLN A 255 14.65 5.09 -8.75
C GLN A 255 13.90 5.53 -7.48
N LYS A 256 13.72 6.83 -7.27
CA LYS A 256 12.99 7.36 -6.11
C LYS A 256 11.48 7.19 -6.29
N ASP A 257 10.97 7.42 -7.50
CA ASP A 257 9.56 7.21 -7.85
C ASP A 257 9.21 5.72 -7.77
N GLU A 258 10.03 4.84 -8.33
CA GLU A 258 9.90 3.37 -8.25
C GLU A 258 9.89 2.90 -6.79
N ARG A 259 10.83 3.37 -5.97
CA ARG A 259 10.90 3.05 -4.55
C ARG A 259 9.64 3.48 -3.79
N LEU A 260 9.13 4.68 -4.05
CA LEU A 260 7.89 5.15 -3.45
C LEU A 260 6.71 4.28 -3.87
N PHE A 261 6.61 4.00 -5.17
CA PHE A 261 5.56 3.17 -5.74
C PHE A 261 5.53 1.79 -5.09
N ASP A 262 6.69 1.12 -4.99
CA ASP A 262 6.83 -0.19 -4.37
C ASP A 262 6.47 -0.18 -2.88
N ASN A 263 6.89 0.85 -2.14
CA ASN A 263 6.55 1.01 -0.73
C ASN A 263 5.03 1.17 -0.53
N ILE A 264 4.36 1.94 -1.38
CA ILE A 264 2.90 2.11 -1.32
C ILE A 264 2.21 0.79 -1.68
N CYS A 265 2.63 0.13 -2.75
CA CYS A 265 2.08 -1.16 -3.17
C CYS A 265 2.20 -2.21 -2.07
N SER A 266 3.37 -2.32 -1.45
CA SER A 266 3.63 -3.24 -0.34
C SER A 266 2.74 -2.93 0.86
N SER A 267 2.61 -1.64 1.23
CA SER A 267 1.77 -1.22 2.36
C SER A 267 0.29 -1.50 2.12
N LEU A 268 -0.24 -1.22 0.92
CA LEU A 268 -1.63 -1.47 0.57
C LEU A 268 -1.97 -2.96 0.52
N ARG A 269 -1.07 -3.78 -0.04
CA ARG A 269 -1.23 -5.25 -0.05
C ARG A 269 -1.19 -5.83 1.35
N ALA A 270 -0.31 -5.31 2.22
CA ALA A 270 -0.23 -5.73 3.62
C ALA A 270 -1.53 -5.47 4.40
N GLU A 271 -2.33 -4.49 4.00
CA GLU A 271 -3.65 -4.23 4.57
C GLU A 271 -4.78 -5.03 3.90
N GLY A 272 -4.47 -5.87 2.91
CA GLY A 272 -5.43 -6.75 2.23
C GLY A 272 -6.20 -6.10 1.08
N ILE A 273 -5.79 -4.92 0.61
CA ILE A 273 -6.41 -4.27 -0.55
C ILE A 273 -6.11 -5.07 -1.83
N ARG A 274 -7.15 -5.28 -2.66
CA ARG A 274 -6.99 -5.82 -4.02
C ARG A 274 -6.41 -4.76 -4.94
N LEU A 275 -5.08 -4.71 -4.98
CA LEU A 275 -4.32 -3.71 -5.71
C LEU A 275 -3.96 -4.20 -7.11
N THR A 276 -4.38 -3.44 -8.13
CA THR A 276 -3.89 -3.56 -9.51
C THR A 276 -2.99 -2.37 -9.81
N THR A 277 -1.87 -2.62 -10.48
CA THR A 277 -0.92 -1.59 -10.90
C THR A 277 -0.84 -1.53 -12.41
N VAL A 278 -0.67 -0.33 -12.95
CA VAL A 278 -0.51 -0.11 -14.39
C VAL A 278 0.32 1.15 -14.65
N CYS A 279 1.21 1.12 -15.63
CA CYS A 279 1.86 2.34 -16.10
C CYS A 279 0.85 3.23 -16.84
N GLU A 280 0.95 4.55 -16.70
CA GLU A 280 0.04 5.49 -17.38
C GLU A 280 -0.04 5.30 -18.90
N ASP A 281 1.04 4.82 -19.54
CA ASP A 281 1.06 4.53 -20.98
C ASP A 281 0.20 3.34 -21.37
N ASP A 282 -0.06 2.45 -20.43
CA ASP A 282 -0.83 1.22 -20.58
C ASP A 282 -2.23 1.29 -19.96
N LEU A 283 -2.63 2.46 -19.46
CA LEU A 283 -3.91 2.65 -18.75
C LEU A 283 -5.14 2.21 -19.57
N GLU A 284 -5.08 2.29 -20.90
CA GLU A 284 -6.14 1.80 -21.78
C GLU A 284 -6.29 0.27 -21.81
N LYS A 285 -5.26 -0.48 -21.34
CA LYS A 285 -5.30 -1.95 -21.32
C LYS A 285 -6.10 -2.51 -20.14
N VAL A 286 -6.43 -1.68 -19.18
CA VAL A 286 -7.29 -2.02 -18.03
C VAL A 286 -8.62 -1.30 -18.15
N ASN A 287 -9.66 -1.78 -17.47
CA ASN A 287 -10.91 -1.05 -17.32
C ASN A 287 -10.90 -0.27 -16.00
N PRO A 288 -10.55 1.04 -15.98
CA PRO A 288 -10.43 1.78 -14.72
C PRO A 288 -11.77 1.93 -13.99
N LEU A 289 -12.91 1.85 -14.72
CA LEU A 289 -14.26 1.93 -14.15
C LEU A 289 -14.61 0.71 -13.26
N SER A 290 -13.80 -0.33 -13.29
CA SER A 290 -14.02 -1.52 -12.45
C SER A 290 -13.43 -1.41 -11.05
N PHE A 291 -12.81 -0.28 -10.69
CA PHE A 291 -12.17 -0.06 -9.40
C PHE A 291 -13.00 0.86 -8.50
N ASP A 292 -12.83 0.72 -7.19
CA ASP A 292 -13.51 1.54 -6.19
C ASP A 292 -12.79 2.86 -5.93
N LEU A 293 -11.46 2.88 -6.13
CA LEU A 293 -10.57 4.03 -5.91
C LEU A 293 -9.38 3.94 -6.86
N ILE A 294 -8.88 5.09 -7.30
CA ILE A 294 -7.67 5.19 -8.12
C ILE A 294 -6.65 6.08 -7.43
N LEU A 295 -5.42 5.59 -7.23
CA LEU A 295 -4.25 6.40 -6.92
C LEU A 295 -3.53 6.69 -8.23
N SER A 296 -3.06 7.92 -8.44
CA SER A 296 -2.47 8.30 -9.71
C SER A 296 -1.22 9.15 -9.54
N MET A 297 -0.12 8.68 -10.13
CA MET A 297 1.10 9.45 -10.37
C MET A 297 1.17 9.91 -11.84
N ALA A 298 0.12 9.69 -12.64
CA ALA A 298 0.10 10.01 -14.07
C ALA A 298 0.24 11.50 -14.35
N ARG A 299 0.90 11.82 -15.46
CA ARG A 299 1.14 13.20 -15.94
C ARG A 299 0.74 13.46 -17.38
N SER A 300 0.66 12.41 -18.21
CA SER A 300 0.27 12.60 -19.62
C SER A 300 -1.18 13.04 -19.73
N GLU A 301 -1.46 13.98 -20.63
CA GLU A 301 -2.84 14.44 -20.89
C GLU A 301 -3.76 13.26 -21.27
N LYS A 302 -3.25 12.29 -22.03
CA LYS A 302 -4.02 11.09 -22.38
C LYS A 302 -4.48 10.30 -21.15
N ALA A 303 -3.58 10.08 -20.19
CA ALA A 303 -3.93 9.39 -18.95
C ALA A 303 -4.86 10.24 -18.08
N LEU A 304 -4.61 11.54 -17.98
CA LEU A 304 -5.45 12.47 -17.24
C LEU A 304 -6.87 12.54 -17.83
N ASP A 305 -7.05 12.47 -19.15
CA ASP A 305 -8.38 12.42 -19.79
C ASP A 305 -9.13 11.14 -19.43
N ILE A 306 -8.45 9.99 -19.44
CA ILE A 306 -9.06 8.71 -18.99
C ILE A 306 -9.49 8.81 -17.54
N LEU A 307 -8.63 9.32 -16.67
CA LEU A 307 -8.92 9.47 -15.24
C LEU A 307 -10.04 10.48 -14.97
N SER A 308 -10.13 11.55 -15.77
CA SER A 308 -11.23 12.52 -15.70
C SER A 308 -12.59 11.88 -16.03
N ASN A 309 -12.62 10.94 -16.97
CA ASN A 309 -13.82 10.16 -17.25
C ASN A 309 -14.20 9.26 -16.05
N CYS A 310 -13.21 8.71 -15.34
CA CYS A 310 -13.45 7.95 -14.11
C CYS A 310 -14.05 8.82 -13.00
N GLU A 311 -13.53 10.04 -12.80
CA GLU A 311 -14.10 11.00 -11.85
C GLU A 311 -15.54 11.37 -12.21
N THR A 312 -15.81 11.58 -13.49
CA THR A 312 -17.17 11.87 -14.00
C THR A 312 -18.13 10.70 -13.73
N ALA A 313 -17.63 9.48 -13.78
CA ALA A 313 -18.38 8.26 -13.43
C ALA A 313 -18.51 8.03 -11.91
N GLY A 314 -17.97 8.91 -11.08
CA GLY A 314 -18.07 8.85 -9.63
C GLY A 314 -16.94 8.09 -8.92
N ILE A 315 -15.90 7.68 -9.65
CA ILE A 315 -14.74 7.02 -9.04
C ILE A 315 -13.79 8.09 -8.49
N ARG A 316 -13.41 7.95 -7.24
CA ARG A 316 -12.44 8.84 -6.59
C ARG A 316 -11.04 8.62 -7.16
N VAL A 317 -10.38 9.69 -7.58
CA VAL A 317 -8.97 9.70 -8.01
C VAL A 317 -8.14 10.55 -7.04
N VAL A 318 -6.99 10.08 -6.61
CA VAL A 318 -6.02 10.79 -5.74
C VAL A 318 -4.65 10.87 -6.44
N ASN A 319 -4.12 12.05 -6.76
CA ASN A 319 -4.79 13.37 -6.67
C ASN A 319 -5.91 13.46 -7.72
N SER A 320 -6.89 14.35 -7.48
CA SER A 320 -7.89 14.62 -8.50
C SER A 320 -7.23 15.11 -9.81
N VAL A 321 -7.81 14.78 -10.95
CA VAL A 321 -7.29 15.21 -12.25
C VAL A 321 -7.19 16.73 -12.35
N LYS A 322 -8.18 17.44 -11.79
CA LYS A 322 -8.14 18.90 -11.68
C LYS A 322 -6.96 19.37 -10.85
N GLY A 323 -6.69 18.71 -9.71
CA GLY A 323 -5.54 19.02 -8.84
C GLY A 323 -4.21 18.81 -9.57
N SER A 324 -4.04 17.69 -10.26
CA SER A 324 -2.83 17.42 -11.04
C SER A 324 -2.62 18.46 -12.15
N ARG A 325 -3.67 18.85 -12.89
CA ARG A 325 -3.59 19.92 -13.90
C ARG A 325 -3.32 21.30 -13.29
N ASN A 326 -3.81 21.57 -12.08
CA ASN A 326 -3.52 22.80 -11.37
C ASN A 326 -2.03 22.94 -10.97
N CYS A 327 -1.24 21.86 -11.02
CA CYS A 327 0.22 21.92 -10.84
C CYS A 327 0.98 22.39 -12.10
N PHE A 328 0.32 22.53 -13.25
CA PHE A 328 0.96 23.17 -14.42
C PHE A 328 1.22 24.64 -14.10
N ARG A 329 2.41 25.12 -14.47
CA ARG A 329 2.93 26.40 -13.96
C ARG A 329 2.01 27.59 -14.22
N GLU A 330 1.35 27.65 -15.40
CA GLU A 330 0.37 28.70 -15.69
C GLU A 330 -0.78 28.65 -14.65
N SER A 331 -1.45 27.52 -14.54
CA SER A 331 -2.60 27.36 -13.64
C SER A 331 -2.20 27.57 -12.17
N MET A 332 -1.09 26.96 -11.75
CA MET A 332 -0.57 27.04 -10.39
C MET A 332 -0.35 28.50 -9.98
N ASN A 333 0.45 29.24 -10.74
CA ASN A 333 0.79 30.62 -10.38
C ASN A 333 -0.43 31.53 -10.35
N GLU A 334 -1.36 31.35 -11.30
CA GLU A 334 -2.58 32.16 -11.35
C GLU A 334 -3.53 31.86 -10.18
N LEU A 335 -3.72 30.59 -9.83
CA LEU A 335 -4.57 30.18 -8.69
C LEU A 335 -3.97 30.66 -7.35
N LEU A 336 -2.66 30.52 -7.17
CA LEU A 336 -1.97 31.03 -5.97
C LEU A 336 -2.13 32.53 -5.84
N ARG A 337 -1.92 33.29 -6.92
CA ARG A 337 -2.10 34.75 -6.97
C ARG A 337 -3.53 35.16 -6.61
N GLN A 338 -4.54 34.50 -7.20
CA GLN A 338 -5.95 34.80 -6.96
C GLN A 338 -6.39 34.52 -5.51
N SER A 339 -5.79 33.50 -4.89
CA SER A 339 -6.08 33.11 -3.50
C SER A 339 -5.30 33.91 -2.45
N GLY A 340 -4.40 34.81 -2.88
CA GLY A 340 -3.53 35.57 -2.00
C GLY A 340 -2.46 34.71 -1.29
N VAL A 341 -2.08 33.57 -1.88
CA VAL A 341 -0.86 32.86 -1.51
C VAL A 341 0.32 33.57 -2.15
N MET A 342 1.32 33.91 -1.34
CA MET A 342 2.50 34.59 -1.85
C MET A 342 3.25 33.69 -2.84
N ASN A 343 3.39 34.17 -4.06
CA ASN A 343 4.21 33.57 -5.11
C ASN A 343 4.96 34.70 -5.85
N PRO A 344 6.06 34.41 -6.57
CA PRO A 344 6.77 35.41 -7.35
C PRO A 344 5.85 36.13 -8.33
N ARG A 345 6.04 37.44 -8.53
CA ARG A 345 5.36 38.15 -9.62
C ARG A 345 5.77 37.54 -10.95
N PHE A 346 4.84 37.40 -11.87
CA PHE A 346 5.08 36.70 -13.12
C PHE A 346 4.27 37.28 -14.29
N ILE A 347 4.78 37.03 -15.47
CA ILE A 347 4.04 37.20 -16.72
C ILE A 347 4.06 35.89 -17.51
N ILE A 348 3.06 35.68 -18.36
CA ILE A 348 3.02 34.57 -19.32
C ILE A 348 3.02 35.17 -20.71
N THR A 349 3.96 34.72 -21.55
CA THR A 349 4.01 35.11 -22.96
C THR A 349 3.44 33.97 -23.79
N ASP A 350 2.52 34.30 -24.68
CA ASP A 350 1.86 33.35 -25.61
C ASP A 350 2.13 33.73 -27.06
N ASP A 351 3.30 34.28 -27.38
CA ASP A 351 3.46 34.93 -28.69
C ASP A 351 4.73 34.51 -29.43
N ARG A 352 4.55 33.62 -30.42
CA ARG A 352 5.57 33.26 -31.42
C ARG A 352 6.04 34.45 -32.27
N LYS A 353 5.41 35.64 -32.20
CA LYS A 353 5.65 36.76 -33.12
C LYS A 353 6.14 38.04 -32.49
N LYS A 354 6.06 38.23 -31.19
CA LYS A 354 6.58 39.43 -30.53
C LYS A 354 8.00 39.21 -30.05
N LYS A 355 9.00 39.69 -30.82
CA LYS A 355 10.34 39.90 -30.30
C LYS A 355 10.24 40.78 -29.07
N ILE A 356 10.76 40.27 -27.95
CA ILE A 356 10.87 41.00 -26.72
C ILE A 356 11.83 42.20 -26.99
N LYS A 357 11.29 43.37 -27.30
CA LYS A 357 12.08 44.59 -27.55
C LYS A 357 12.20 45.34 -26.24
N GLY A 358 13.27 45.09 -25.50
CA GLY A 358 13.69 45.92 -24.38
C GLY A 358 14.60 47.04 -24.85
N ARG A 359 14.46 48.26 -24.35
CA ARG A 359 15.26 49.42 -24.72
C ARG A 359 16.28 49.87 -23.68
N ASP A 360 16.34 49.32 -22.48
CA ASP A 360 17.36 49.64 -21.47
C ASP A 360 17.59 48.47 -20.52
N ASN A 361 18.86 48.21 -20.19
CA ASN A 361 19.32 47.14 -19.33
C ASN A 361 18.85 47.22 -17.85
N LYS A 362 18.09 48.26 -17.47
CA LYS A 362 17.69 48.48 -16.08
C LYS A 362 16.18 48.43 -15.79
N THR A 363 15.33 48.72 -16.76
CA THR A 363 13.88 48.61 -16.65
C THR A 363 13.29 48.18 -17.97
N ASP A 364 12.70 47.01 -18.00
CA ASP A 364 11.92 46.55 -19.13
C ASP A 364 10.43 46.85 -18.84
N SER A 365 9.83 47.73 -19.65
CA SER A 365 8.44 48.18 -19.50
C SER A 365 7.39 47.05 -19.63
N ARG A 366 7.80 45.85 -19.90
CA ARG A 366 6.97 44.65 -19.98
C ARG A 366 6.73 44.03 -18.62
N PHE A 367 7.55 44.36 -17.61
CA PHE A 367 7.52 43.80 -16.29
C PHE A 367 7.15 44.87 -15.26
N ASP A 368 6.30 44.53 -14.30
CA ASP A 368 6.04 45.31 -13.12
C ASP A 368 7.03 44.99 -11.97
N PHE A 369 8.09 44.21 -12.28
CA PHE A 369 9.16 43.83 -11.36
C PHE A 369 10.54 44.07 -11.98
N PRO A 370 11.59 44.38 -11.17
CA PRO A 370 12.89 44.76 -11.66
C PRO A 370 13.68 43.54 -12.20
N LEU A 371 14.40 43.73 -13.33
CA LEU A 371 15.33 42.72 -13.88
C LEU A 371 16.70 42.72 -13.16
N GLN A 372 16.96 43.67 -12.25
CA GLN A 372 18.28 43.87 -11.64
C GLN A 372 18.75 42.66 -10.80
N GLU A 373 17.84 41.93 -10.21
CA GLU A 373 18.13 40.72 -9.42
C GLU A 373 18.06 39.44 -10.27
N GLY A 374 17.76 39.57 -11.56
CA GLY A 374 17.54 38.47 -12.49
C GLY A 374 16.08 37.98 -12.49
N VAL A 375 15.78 37.12 -13.44
CA VAL A 375 14.45 36.48 -13.60
C VAL A 375 14.61 35.02 -13.93
N TRP A 376 13.57 34.26 -13.62
CA TRP A 376 13.47 32.87 -14.04
C TRP A 376 12.58 32.75 -15.28
N VAL A 377 13.06 32.05 -16.30
CA VAL A 377 12.31 31.66 -17.49
C VAL A 377 11.96 30.20 -17.36
N LYS A 378 10.67 29.89 -17.41
CA LYS A 378 10.16 28.52 -17.24
C LYS A 378 9.15 28.19 -18.36
N ARG A 379 9.10 26.95 -18.83
CA ARG A 379 7.92 26.51 -19.62
C ARG A 379 6.66 26.63 -18.76
N ALA A 380 5.56 27.13 -19.34
CA ALA A 380 4.33 27.40 -18.59
C ALA A 380 3.27 26.31 -18.73
N ASP A 381 3.30 25.58 -19.84
CA ASP A 381 2.31 24.59 -20.29
C ASP A 381 2.40 23.25 -19.56
N PHE A 382 3.55 22.95 -18.94
CA PHE A 382 3.83 21.68 -18.30
C PHE A 382 4.87 21.81 -17.17
N GLN A 383 5.16 20.68 -16.48
CA GLN A 383 6.27 20.59 -15.53
C GLN A 383 7.61 20.45 -16.26
N THR A 384 8.73 20.44 -15.51
CA THR A 384 10.08 20.31 -16.10
C THR A 384 10.28 18.93 -16.73
N GLU A 385 10.61 18.90 -18.01
CA GLU A 385 11.01 17.70 -18.76
C GLU A 385 12.50 17.69 -19.09
N THR A 386 13.13 18.85 -19.16
CA THR A 386 14.57 19.00 -19.42
C THR A 386 15.17 20.11 -18.56
N LYS A 387 16.50 20.13 -18.42
CA LYS A 387 17.20 21.20 -17.69
C LYS A 387 16.96 22.59 -18.28
N ASP A 388 16.67 22.67 -19.59
CA ASP A 388 16.41 23.94 -20.29
C ASP A 388 14.99 24.47 -20.10
N ASP A 389 14.13 23.75 -19.37
CA ASP A 389 12.76 24.18 -19.08
C ASP A 389 12.69 25.20 -17.93
N VAL A 390 13.80 25.40 -17.20
CA VAL A 390 13.93 26.36 -16.10
C VAL A 390 15.31 27.00 -16.18
N VAL A 391 15.37 28.27 -16.55
CA VAL A 391 16.62 28.99 -16.77
C VAL A 391 16.64 30.30 -16.00
N PHE A 392 17.71 30.54 -15.25
CA PHE A 392 17.95 31.83 -14.61
C PHE A 392 18.62 32.80 -15.58
N CYS A 393 18.06 33.98 -15.75
CA CYS A 393 18.52 35.04 -16.65
C CYS A 393 18.86 36.31 -15.86
N LYS A 394 20.10 36.78 -16.01
CA LYS A 394 20.61 37.98 -15.32
C LYS A 394 20.38 39.28 -16.09
N ASP A 395 20.11 39.17 -17.39
CA ASP A 395 19.97 40.31 -18.31
C ASP A 395 19.01 39.98 -19.46
N SER A 396 18.64 40.99 -20.23
CA SER A 396 17.72 40.88 -21.35
C SER A 396 18.22 39.95 -22.46
N THR A 397 19.54 39.85 -22.65
CA THR A 397 20.14 38.99 -23.70
C THR A 397 19.96 37.50 -23.34
N SER A 398 20.26 37.13 -22.09
CA SER A 398 20.04 35.76 -21.60
C SER A 398 18.54 35.41 -21.54
N LEU A 399 17.68 36.37 -21.21
CA LEU A 399 16.24 36.23 -21.23
C LEU A 399 15.71 35.92 -22.65
N ASP A 400 16.09 36.74 -23.65
CA ASP A 400 15.63 36.55 -25.02
C ASP A 400 16.11 35.20 -25.59
N LYS A 401 17.34 34.79 -25.26
CA LYS A 401 17.90 33.48 -25.65
C LYS A 401 17.13 32.31 -25.00
N ALA A 402 16.79 32.42 -23.73
CA ALA A 402 16.02 31.37 -23.01
C ALA A 402 14.62 31.20 -23.60
N VAL A 403 13.93 32.30 -23.86
CA VAL A 403 12.60 32.30 -24.51
C VAL A 403 12.68 31.71 -25.91
N GLU A 404 13.67 32.12 -26.70
CA GLU A 404 13.88 31.58 -28.05
C GLU A 404 14.17 30.08 -28.04
N THR A 405 14.92 29.60 -27.05
CA THR A 405 15.25 28.17 -26.90
C THR A 405 13.98 27.36 -26.63
N LEU A 406 13.09 27.81 -25.74
CA LEU A 406 11.81 27.15 -25.48
C LEU A 406 10.92 27.18 -26.73
N ASN A 407 10.81 28.32 -27.41
CA ASN A 407 9.99 28.45 -28.62
C ASN A 407 10.48 27.55 -29.78
N ARG A 408 11.78 27.36 -29.94
CA ARG A 408 12.37 26.44 -30.95
C ARG A 408 12.00 24.97 -30.65
N ARG A 409 11.74 24.62 -29.38
CA ARG A 409 11.29 23.31 -28.97
C ARG A 409 9.78 23.13 -29.09
N GLY A 410 9.05 24.13 -29.60
CA GLY A 410 7.59 24.10 -29.75
C GLY A 410 6.84 24.44 -28.47
N ILE A 411 7.51 24.99 -27.48
CA ILE A 411 6.90 25.44 -26.22
C ILE A 411 6.44 26.87 -26.42
N ASP A 412 5.14 27.08 -26.63
CA ASP A 412 4.57 28.37 -27.01
C ASP A 412 4.31 29.27 -25.80
N LYS A 413 4.02 28.68 -24.65
CA LYS A 413 3.74 29.39 -23.41
C LYS A 413 4.97 29.40 -22.51
N VAL A 414 5.46 30.59 -22.22
CA VAL A 414 6.63 30.80 -21.37
C VAL A 414 6.24 31.67 -20.18
N LEU A 415 6.55 31.19 -18.99
CA LEU A 415 6.42 31.93 -17.74
C LEU A 415 7.74 32.61 -17.41
N ILE A 416 7.71 33.92 -17.20
CA ILE A 416 8.82 34.70 -16.72
C ILE A 416 8.44 35.26 -15.34
N CYS A 417 9.22 34.92 -14.32
CA CYS A 417 8.94 35.37 -12.96
C CYS A 417 10.17 36.01 -12.30
N GLU A 418 9.91 36.92 -11.34
CA GLU A 418 10.96 37.57 -10.57
C GLU A 418 11.78 36.53 -9.78
N HIS A 419 13.03 36.88 -9.52
CA HIS A 419 13.87 36.13 -8.62
C HIS A 419 13.63 36.59 -7.19
N ILE A 420 13.26 35.66 -6.31
CA ILE A 420 13.15 35.92 -4.87
C ILE A 420 14.45 35.48 -4.21
N VAL A 421 15.11 36.42 -3.53
CA VAL A 421 16.32 36.14 -2.74
C VAL A 421 15.91 35.57 -1.40
N GLY A 422 16.44 34.41 -1.06
CA GLY A 422 16.12 33.74 0.20
C GLY A 422 16.60 32.28 0.22
N ARG A 423 16.28 31.56 1.29
CA ARG A 423 16.61 30.15 1.40
C ARG A 423 15.51 29.27 0.79
N LEU A 424 15.93 28.25 0.05
CA LEU A 424 15.01 27.27 -0.49
C LEU A 424 14.58 26.30 0.63
N VAL A 425 13.27 26.14 0.82
CA VAL A 425 12.66 25.13 1.69
C VAL A 425 11.84 24.18 0.82
N LYS A 426 12.10 22.91 0.93
CA LYS A 426 11.29 21.85 0.31
C LYS A 426 10.33 21.27 1.34
N LEU A 427 9.06 21.14 0.95
CA LEU A 427 8.01 20.62 1.81
C LEU A 427 7.25 19.51 1.11
N TYR A 428 6.98 18.42 1.84
CA TYR A 428 6.11 17.32 1.42
C TYR A 428 4.89 17.23 2.32
N ARG A 429 3.71 17.09 1.73
CA ARG A 429 2.43 17.06 2.44
C ARG A 429 1.52 15.95 1.94
N ILE A 430 0.85 15.27 2.88
CA ILE A 430 -0.28 14.38 2.62
C ILE A 430 -1.46 14.95 3.40
N SER A 431 -2.38 15.60 2.70
CA SER A 431 -3.51 16.31 3.29
C SER A 431 -4.44 15.37 4.08
N GLY A 432 -4.92 15.85 5.23
CA GLY A 432 -5.78 15.04 6.12
C GLY A 432 -5.01 14.02 6.95
N THR A 433 -3.67 14.07 6.94
CA THR A 433 -2.80 13.24 7.78
C THR A 433 -1.81 14.12 8.56
N PRO A 434 -1.16 13.60 9.63
CA PRO A 434 -0.10 14.32 10.32
C PRO A 434 1.16 14.56 9.48
N PHE A 435 1.32 13.86 8.36
CA PHE A 435 2.53 13.92 7.54
C PHE A 435 2.73 15.31 6.91
N CYS A 436 3.76 15.99 7.36
CA CYS A 436 4.26 17.24 6.79
C CYS A 436 5.76 17.35 7.07
N GLU A 437 6.57 17.04 6.06
CA GLU A 437 8.02 17.06 6.18
C GLU A 437 8.63 18.21 5.40
N CYS A 438 9.51 18.98 6.02
CA CYS A 438 10.20 20.10 5.40
C CYS A 438 11.69 20.06 5.70
N PHE A 439 12.49 20.49 4.72
CA PHE A 439 13.95 20.54 4.84
C PHE A 439 14.53 21.63 3.92
N VAL A 440 15.73 22.05 4.26
CA VAL A 440 16.56 22.93 3.43
C VAL A 440 17.61 22.07 2.71
N PRO A 441 17.65 22.07 1.37
CA PRO A 441 18.71 21.37 0.64
C PRO A 441 20.07 22.00 0.96
N SER A 442 21.13 21.18 1.15
CA SER A 442 22.49 21.70 1.32
C SER A 442 22.97 22.33 0.00
N GLU A 443 23.64 23.48 0.08
CA GLU A 443 24.09 24.25 -1.10
C GLU A 443 25.20 23.56 -1.93
N ASP A 444 25.86 22.54 -1.38
CA ASP A 444 27.00 21.89 -2.02
C ASP A 444 26.57 20.70 -2.88
N LYS A 445 26.56 20.93 -4.16
CA LYS A 445 26.67 19.99 -5.28
C LYS A 445 25.48 19.93 -6.23
N PHE A 446 25.71 20.52 -7.35
CA PHE A 446 25.11 20.08 -8.61
C PHE A 446 25.38 18.57 -8.80
N GLY A 447 24.43 17.73 -8.48
CA GLY A 447 24.31 16.41 -9.07
C GLY A 447 24.44 15.18 -8.19
N GLU A 448 24.87 15.20 -6.92
CA GLU A 448 24.94 13.96 -6.13
C GLU A 448 24.55 14.17 -4.66
N SER A 449 23.67 13.29 -4.19
CA SER A 449 23.16 13.07 -2.82
C SER A 449 23.25 14.26 -1.84
N LEU A 450 22.20 15.04 -1.84
CA LEU A 450 21.91 16.07 -0.84
C LEU A 450 21.83 15.42 0.55
N GLN A 451 22.77 15.73 1.44
CA GLN A 451 22.55 15.54 2.86
C GLN A 451 21.43 16.50 3.28
N GLN A 452 20.30 15.95 3.67
CA GLN A 452 19.15 16.72 4.17
C GLN A 452 19.41 17.04 5.64
N THR A 453 19.53 18.32 5.96
CA THR A 453 19.43 18.75 7.35
C THR A 453 17.97 18.88 7.73
N THR A 454 17.44 17.86 8.42
CA THR A 454 16.06 17.84 8.94
C THR A 454 15.87 18.75 10.15
N ASP A 455 16.93 19.02 10.89
CA ASP A 455 16.97 19.95 12.01
C ASP A 455 17.54 21.29 11.53
N VAL A 456 16.71 22.09 10.87
CA VAL A 456 17.05 23.47 10.56
C VAL A 456 16.54 24.33 11.72
N PRO A 457 17.42 24.87 12.57
CA PRO A 457 17.01 25.86 13.55
C PRO A 457 16.29 27.00 12.81
N ASP A 458 15.19 27.50 13.36
CA ASP A 458 14.44 28.66 12.88
C ASP A 458 13.44 28.45 11.72
N LEU A 459 13.07 27.22 11.33
CA LEU A 459 11.89 27.02 10.48
C LEU A 459 10.60 27.08 11.29
N ASP A 460 9.74 28.03 10.98
CA ASP A 460 8.38 28.07 11.55
C ASP A 460 7.51 26.96 10.91
N ARG A 461 7.59 25.77 11.47
CA ARG A 461 6.82 24.60 11.01
C ARG A 461 5.31 24.84 11.01
N ALA A 462 4.77 25.56 12.01
CA ALA A 462 3.34 25.84 12.08
C ALA A 462 2.88 26.70 10.91
N LYS A 463 3.66 27.71 10.55
CA LYS A 463 3.43 28.57 9.39
C LYS A 463 3.49 27.76 8.08
N LEU A 464 4.49 26.88 7.93
CA LEU A 464 4.65 26.04 6.74
C LEU A 464 3.51 25.03 6.59
N VAL A 465 3.03 24.43 7.68
CA VAL A 465 1.84 23.56 7.68
C VAL A 465 0.62 24.35 7.23
N SER A 466 0.34 25.51 7.83
CA SER A 466 -0.78 26.37 7.45
C SER A 466 -0.73 26.80 5.98
N LEU A 467 0.47 27.17 5.49
CA LEU A 467 0.68 27.49 4.08
C LEU A 467 0.39 26.27 3.18
N SER A 468 0.89 25.09 3.56
CA SER A 468 0.66 23.86 2.78
C SER A 468 -0.82 23.47 2.72
N ASP A 469 -1.55 23.62 3.82
CA ASP A 469 -2.99 23.33 3.84
C ASP A 469 -3.77 24.32 2.94
N LYS A 470 -3.39 25.61 2.93
CA LYS A 470 -3.97 26.58 2.01
C LYS A 470 -3.66 26.27 0.54
N VAL A 471 -2.42 25.88 0.22
CA VAL A 471 -2.03 25.47 -1.13
C VAL A 471 -2.79 24.21 -1.56
N ALA A 472 -2.95 23.23 -0.66
CA ALA A 472 -3.74 22.02 -0.92
C ALA A 472 -5.19 22.34 -1.28
N GLU A 473 -5.83 23.24 -0.53
CA GLU A 473 -7.21 23.68 -0.79
C GLU A 473 -7.33 24.39 -2.14
N VAL A 474 -6.43 25.37 -2.41
CA VAL A 474 -6.44 26.18 -3.63
C VAL A 474 -6.22 25.34 -4.89
N LEU A 475 -5.28 24.43 -4.85
CA LEU A 475 -4.94 23.58 -6.00
C LEU A 475 -5.76 22.28 -6.08
N GLY A 476 -6.43 21.90 -5.00
CA GLY A 476 -7.19 20.64 -4.94
C GLY A 476 -6.29 19.41 -4.81
N LEU A 477 -5.24 19.50 -4.01
CA LEU A 477 -4.22 18.47 -3.87
C LEU A 477 -4.32 17.73 -2.53
N GLU A 478 -3.99 16.46 -2.57
CA GLU A 478 -3.97 15.59 -1.39
C GLU A 478 -2.58 15.04 -1.08
N VAL A 479 -1.81 14.71 -2.12
CA VAL A 479 -0.46 14.14 -2.03
C VAL A 479 0.45 15.02 -2.91
N PHE A 480 1.28 15.88 -2.29
CA PHE A 480 2.06 16.84 -3.04
C PHE A 480 3.36 17.25 -2.35
N GLY A 481 4.21 17.88 -3.13
CA GLY A 481 5.40 18.59 -2.64
C GLY A 481 5.40 20.02 -3.15
N MET A 482 6.03 20.91 -2.43
CA MET A 482 6.21 22.30 -2.86
C MET A 482 7.58 22.83 -2.52
N ASP A 483 8.08 23.70 -3.39
CA ASP A 483 9.31 24.45 -3.21
C ASP A 483 8.96 25.89 -2.80
N ILE A 484 9.56 26.35 -1.72
CA ILE A 484 9.27 27.64 -1.08
C ILE A 484 10.58 28.40 -0.96
N ILE A 485 10.57 29.70 -1.28
CA ILE A 485 11.66 30.60 -0.88
C ILE A 485 11.20 31.38 0.35
N GLU A 486 11.95 31.26 1.44
CA GLU A 486 11.79 32.09 2.63
C GLU A 486 12.84 33.21 2.58
N ASN A 487 12.37 34.46 2.49
CA ASN A 487 13.26 35.62 2.43
C ASN A 487 13.75 36.04 3.83
N GLU A 488 14.64 37.05 3.91
CA GLU A 488 15.19 37.56 5.17
C GLU A 488 14.14 38.14 6.16
N LYS A 489 12.94 38.46 5.66
CA LYS A 489 11.81 38.92 6.49
C LYS A 489 10.98 37.75 7.00
N GLY A 490 11.32 36.52 6.68
CA GLY A 490 10.55 35.33 6.98
C GLY A 490 9.29 35.17 6.11
N GLU A 491 9.16 35.92 5.01
CA GLU A 491 8.05 35.77 4.06
C GLU A 491 8.29 34.54 3.18
N CYS A 492 7.25 33.71 2.98
CA CYS A 492 7.33 32.44 2.26
C CYS A 492 6.67 32.56 0.88
N TYR A 493 7.43 32.43 -0.17
CA TYR A 493 6.98 32.48 -1.56
C TYR A 493 6.95 31.07 -2.15
N VAL A 494 5.77 30.59 -2.57
CA VAL A 494 5.63 29.29 -3.25
C VAL A 494 6.10 29.45 -4.71
N ILE A 495 7.14 28.73 -5.09
CA ILE A 495 7.79 28.85 -6.41
C ILE A 495 7.54 27.67 -7.34
N ASP A 496 7.16 26.51 -6.79
CA ASP A 496 6.76 25.32 -7.54
C ASP A 496 5.92 24.39 -6.66
N VAL A 497 4.97 23.65 -7.27
CA VAL A 497 4.15 22.63 -6.60
C VAL A 497 4.08 21.41 -7.50
N ASN A 498 4.39 20.26 -6.94
CA ASN A 498 4.45 18.99 -7.65
C ASN A 498 3.43 18.01 -7.07
N ASP A 499 2.52 17.53 -7.90
CA ASP A 499 1.61 16.45 -7.58
C ASP A 499 2.38 15.12 -7.42
N PHE A 500 2.02 14.35 -6.44
CA PHE A 500 2.56 13.02 -6.15
C PHE A 500 4.10 12.93 -6.31
N PRO A 501 4.88 13.67 -5.48
CA PRO A 501 6.35 13.69 -5.59
C PRO A 501 6.96 12.36 -5.11
N SER A 502 8.24 12.15 -5.39
CA SER A 502 8.99 10.95 -4.94
C SER A 502 9.24 10.87 -3.43
N PHE A 503 8.95 11.95 -2.68
CA PHE A 503 9.21 12.11 -1.24
C PHE A 503 10.67 11.87 -0.80
N SER A 504 11.60 11.72 -1.72
CA SER A 504 13.03 11.56 -1.44
C SER A 504 13.31 10.55 -0.30
N ASN A 505 13.93 10.99 0.81
CA ASN A 505 14.27 10.12 1.94
C ASN A 505 13.07 9.72 2.82
N TYR A 506 11.91 10.35 2.62
CA TYR A 506 10.69 10.09 3.40
C TYR A 506 9.73 9.08 2.72
N SER A 507 10.16 8.42 1.64
CA SER A 507 9.30 7.57 0.82
C SER A 507 8.61 6.44 1.62
N GLN A 508 9.29 5.87 2.61
CA GLN A 508 8.73 4.80 3.44
C GLN A 508 7.65 5.32 4.40
N GLU A 509 7.87 6.48 5.01
CA GLU A 509 6.90 7.09 5.91
C GLU A 509 5.71 7.66 5.13
N ALA A 510 5.98 8.34 4.02
CA ALA A 510 4.93 8.82 3.11
C ALA A 510 4.03 7.68 2.63
N ALA A 511 4.60 6.52 2.28
CA ALA A 511 3.84 5.34 1.85
C ALA A 511 2.85 4.87 2.93
N LYS A 512 3.23 4.87 4.22
CA LYS A 512 2.33 4.53 5.33
C LYS A 512 1.15 5.51 5.43
N HIS A 513 1.42 6.82 5.31
CA HIS A 513 0.38 7.84 5.37
C HIS A 513 -0.54 7.82 4.15
N ILE A 514 0.00 7.56 2.95
CA ILE A 514 -0.80 7.36 1.72
C ILE A 514 -1.66 6.10 1.87
N CYS A 515 -1.12 5.01 2.40
CA CYS A 515 -1.88 3.80 2.69
C CYS A 515 -3.04 4.08 3.65
N ASN A 516 -2.79 4.71 4.79
CA ASN A 516 -3.83 5.04 5.78
C ASN A 516 -4.93 5.94 5.17
N LYS A 517 -4.55 6.91 4.35
CA LYS A 517 -5.49 7.76 3.62
C LYS A 517 -6.33 6.95 2.65
N THR A 518 -5.71 6.06 1.89
CA THR A 518 -6.38 5.15 0.95
C THR A 518 -7.41 4.27 1.67
N LEU A 519 -7.04 3.69 2.82
CA LEU A 519 -7.93 2.90 3.66
C LEU A 519 -9.14 3.71 4.15
N SER A 520 -8.93 4.97 4.55
CA SER A 520 -10.01 5.86 4.96
C SER A 520 -10.97 6.12 3.79
N LEU A 521 -10.44 6.47 2.62
CA LEU A 521 -11.24 6.73 1.42
C LEU A 521 -12.02 5.48 0.97
N CYS A 522 -11.40 4.30 1.04
CA CYS A 522 -12.09 3.03 0.73
C CYS A 522 -13.29 2.75 1.64
N LYS A 523 -13.29 3.22 2.90
CA LYS A 523 -14.44 3.10 3.82
C LYS A 523 -15.59 4.05 3.46
N GLU A 524 -15.30 5.18 2.83
CA GLU A 524 -16.28 6.18 2.42
C GLU A 524 -17.03 5.79 1.13
N VAL A 525 -16.45 4.92 0.31
CA VAL A 525 -17.08 4.45 -0.94
C VAL A 525 -18.33 3.64 -0.60
N LYS A 526 -19.49 4.20 -0.90
CA LYS A 526 -20.77 3.48 -0.82
C LYS A 526 -20.94 2.63 -2.09
N ARG A 527 -21.18 1.33 -1.92
CA ARG A 527 -21.61 0.45 -3.03
C ARG A 527 -23.08 0.64 -3.35
#